data_e8c2aecb53061d26164ad4aac0c8d314
#
_entry.id   e8c2aecb53061d26164ad4aac0c8d314
#
_cell.length_a   1.000
_cell.length_b   1.000
_cell.length_c   1.000
_cell.angle_alpha   90.00
_cell.angle_beta   90.00
_cell.angle_gamma   90.00
#
_symmetry.space_group_name_H-M   'P 1'
#
loop_
_entity.id
_entity.type
_entity.pdbx_description
1 polymer ?
#
loop_
_entity_poly.entity_id
_entity_poly.type
_entity_poly.pdbx_seq_one_letter_code
_entity_poly.pdbx_strand_id
1 'polypeptide(L)'
;MARKLTEKVSWIGKIDWELKRFHGDEYSTHRGSTYNAYLIRDKKTVLVDTVWLPFDHEFVNNLKREIDLKEIDAIVMQHNEVDHSGALPALMQEIPDTPIYCTANGVKILKGHYHQDWNFVPVKTGDTLDLGESKLTFIEAPMLH
;
A
#
# COMPACT_ATOMS: atom_id res chain seq x y z
N MET A 1 -12.14 4.04 8.11
CA MET A 1 -13.08 2.91 8.31
C MET A 1 -12.96 1.97 7.12
N ALA A 2 -12.58 0.73 7.38
CA ALA A 2 -12.45 -0.29 6.34
C ALA A 2 -13.81 -0.62 5.72
N ARG A 3 -13.81 -0.95 4.42
CA ARG A 3 -14.99 -1.45 3.70
C ARG A 3 -14.72 -2.88 3.27
N LYS A 4 -15.48 -3.82 3.79
CA LYS A 4 -15.38 -5.23 3.41
C LYS A 4 -15.80 -5.41 1.94
N LEU A 5 -14.93 -5.98 1.13
CA LEU A 5 -15.16 -6.30 -0.28
C LEU A 5 -15.49 -7.79 -0.48
N THR A 6 -14.75 -8.65 0.22
CA THR A 6 -14.97 -10.09 0.29
C THR A 6 -14.80 -10.56 1.72
N GLU A 7 -14.89 -11.86 1.98
CA GLU A 7 -14.61 -12.39 3.32
C GLU A 7 -13.19 -12.10 3.80
N LYS A 8 -12.23 -12.09 2.87
CA LYS A 8 -10.79 -11.93 3.16
C LYS A 8 -10.25 -10.54 2.82
N VAL A 9 -10.92 -9.78 1.97
CA VAL A 9 -10.38 -8.51 1.45
C VAL A 9 -11.23 -7.34 1.90
N SER A 10 -10.58 -6.36 2.50
CA SER A 10 -11.18 -5.07 2.88
C SER A 10 -10.42 -3.92 2.20
N TRP A 11 -11.16 -2.96 1.67
CA TRP A 11 -10.61 -1.67 1.26
C TRP A 11 -10.35 -0.82 2.51
N ILE A 12 -9.16 -0.24 2.62
CA ILE A 12 -8.70 0.58 3.76
C ILE A 12 -8.16 1.94 3.31
N GLY A 13 -8.30 2.28 2.05
CA GLY A 13 -7.78 3.50 1.46
C GLY A 13 -8.44 4.79 1.96
N LYS A 14 -8.22 5.87 1.23
CA LYS A 14 -8.76 7.20 1.52
C LYS A 14 -9.56 7.72 0.34
N ILE A 15 -10.72 8.35 0.61
CA ILE A 15 -11.45 9.19 -0.34
C ILE A 15 -11.09 10.64 -0.02
N ASP A 16 -10.50 11.32 -0.96
CA ASP A 16 -10.13 12.73 -0.87
C ASP A 16 -11.12 13.57 -1.69
N TRP A 17 -12.14 14.09 -1.03
CA TRP A 17 -13.16 14.93 -1.65
C TRP A 17 -12.68 16.35 -1.96
N GLU A 18 -11.60 16.78 -1.31
CA GLU A 18 -11.07 18.13 -1.41
C GLU A 18 -10.08 18.32 -2.57
N LEU A 19 -9.57 17.23 -3.12
CA LEU A 19 -8.63 17.28 -4.24
C LEU A 19 -9.33 17.90 -5.46
N LYS A 20 -8.84 19.04 -5.92
CA LYS A 20 -9.38 19.76 -7.09
C LYS A 20 -8.63 19.43 -8.37
N ARG A 21 -7.35 19.07 -8.28
CA ARG A 21 -6.47 18.77 -9.39
C ARG A 21 -5.54 17.61 -9.04
N PHE A 22 -5.20 16.80 -10.01
CA PHE A 22 -4.32 15.65 -9.88
C PHE A 22 -3.23 15.72 -10.95
N HIS A 23 -2.01 15.30 -10.63
CA HIS A 23 -0.80 15.56 -11.43
C HIS A 23 -0.61 17.05 -11.73
N GLY A 24 -0.52 17.86 -10.68
CA GLY A 24 -0.44 19.31 -10.80
C GLY A 24 -1.73 19.89 -11.36
N ASP A 25 -1.63 20.61 -12.46
CA ASP A 25 -2.78 21.27 -13.10
C ASP A 25 -3.39 20.47 -14.28
N GLU A 26 -2.84 19.29 -14.58
CA GLU A 26 -3.21 18.53 -15.79
C GLU A 26 -4.63 17.95 -15.75
N TYR A 27 -5.04 17.44 -14.60
CA TYR A 27 -6.35 16.79 -14.45
C TYR A 27 -7.19 17.47 -13.39
N SER A 28 -8.37 18.00 -13.79
CA SER A 28 -9.35 18.48 -12.83
C SER A 28 -10.15 17.33 -12.25
N THR A 29 -10.39 17.37 -10.93
CA THR A 29 -11.19 16.37 -10.23
C THR A 29 -12.46 17.04 -9.69
N HIS A 30 -13.61 16.74 -10.28
CA HIS A 30 -14.88 17.35 -9.85
C HIS A 30 -15.42 16.78 -8.53
N ARG A 31 -15.01 15.55 -8.20
CA ARG A 31 -15.48 14.82 -7.01
C ARG A 31 -14.32 14.25 -6.18
N GLY A 32 -13.15 14.90 -6.26
CA GLY A 32 -11.95 14.41 -5.59
C GLY A 32 -11.34 13.18 -6.25
N SER A 33 -10.58 12.42 -5.46
CA SER A 33 -9.92 11.18 -5.88
C SER A 33 -9.96 10.15 -4.77
N THR A 34 -9.46 8.94 -5.05
CA THR A 34 -9.28 7.89 -4.07
C THR A 34 -7.84 7.41 -4.09
N TYR A 35 -7.29 7.17 -2.92
CA TYR A 35 -6.02 6.46 -2.75
C TYR A 35 -6.36 5.07 -2.25
N ASN A 36 -6.22 4.07 -3.12
CA ASN A 36 -6.71 2.73 -2.84
C ASN A 36 -5.65 1.89 -2.14
N ALA A 37 -6.00 1.37 -0.98
CA ALA A 37 -5.22 0.40 -0.25
C ALA A 37 -6.13 -0.74 0.24
N TYR A 38 -5.56 -1.93 0.39
CA TYR A 38 -6.35 -3.12 0.73
C TYR A 38 -5.67 -3.91 1.84
N LEU A 39 -6.49 -4.44 2.74
CA LEU A 39 -6.07 -5.39 3.76
C LEU A 39 -6.61 -6.77 3.39
N ILE A 40 -5.72 -7.72 3.20
CA ILE A 40 -6.04 -9.12 2.90
C ILE A 40 -5.78 -9.94 4.17
N ARG A 41 -6.81 -10.55 4.70
CA ARG A 41 -6.77 -11.39 5.91
C ARG A 41 -6.97 -12.85 5.54
N ASP A 42 -5.94 -13.64 5.74
CA ASP A 42 -5.95 -15.09 5.65
C ASP A 42 -5.22 -15.64 6.88
N LYS A 43 -4.51 -16.76 6.82
CA LYS A 43 -3.58 -17.18 7.87
C LYS A 43 -2.42 -16.21 8.03
N LYS A 44 -2.05 -15.53 6.94
CA LYS A 44 -1.19 -14.36 6.94
C LYS A 44 -1.98 -13.13 6.52
N THR A 45 -1.64 -12.00 7.09
CA THR A 45 -2.24 -10.71 6.75
C THR A 45 -1.31 -9.89 5.88
N VAL A 46 -1.83 -9.38 4.77
CA VAL A 46 -1.08 -8.54 3.83
C VAL A 46 -1.78 -7.21 3.64
N LEU A 47 -1.01 -6.14 3.76
CA LEU A 47 -1.41 -4.81 3.35
C LEU A 47 -0.94 -4.56 1.91
N VAL A 48 -1.83 -4.09 1.05
CA VAL A 48 -1.53 -3.73 -0.35
C VAL A 48 -1.69 -2.23 -0.50
N ASP A 49 -0.58 -1.55 -0.82
CA ASP A 49 -0.43 -0.10 -0.92
C ASP A 49 -0.78 0.66 0.38
N THR A 50 -0.54 1.95 0.35
CA THR A 50 -0.91 2.92 1.38
C THR A 50 -1.68 4.08 0.74
N VAL A 51 -1.61 5.28 1.31
CA VAL A 51 -2.28 6.48 0.83
C VAL A 51 -1.32 7.66 0.73
N TRP A 52 -1.78 8.77 0.19
CA TRP A 52 -1.01 10.00 0.07
C TRP A 52 -0.59 10.57 1.42
N LEU A 53 0.62 11.16 1.48
CA LEU A 53 1.27 11.69 2.69
C LEU A 53 0.39 12.53 3.62
N PRO A 54 -0.46 13.46 3.15
CA PRO A 54 -1.31 14.26 4.04
C PRO A 54 -2.29 13.44 4.90
N PHE A 55 -2.51 12.17 4.54
CA PHE A 55 -3.41 11.25 5.23
C PHE A 55 -2.69 10.11 5.96
N ASP A 56 -1.38 10.17 6.12
CA ASP A 56 -0.55 9.10 6.68
C ASP A 56 -0.97 8.72 8.10
N HIS A 57 -1.10 9.69 8.99
CA HIS A 57 -1.54 9.46 10.38
C HIS A 57 -2.99 8.96 10.46
N GLU A 58 -3.88 9.48 9.62
CA GLU A 58 -5.25 8.99 9.54
C GLU A 58 -5.28 7.53 9.10
N PHE A 59 -4.48 7.19 8.08
CA PHE A 59 -4.36 5.84 7.56
C PHE A 59 -3.85 4.84 8.60
N VAL A 60 -2.73 5.17 9.27
CA VAL A 60 -2.16 4.32 10.33
C VAL A 60 -3.15 4.15 11.48
N ASN A 61 -3.84 5.21 11.90
CA ASN A 61 -4.85 5.13 12.95
C ASN A 61 -6.07 4.31 12.53
N ASN A 62 -6.47 4.36 11.27
CA ASN A 62 -7.55 3.53 10.75
C ASN A 62 -7.14 2.04 10.72
N LEU A 63 -5.91 1.73 10.31
CA LEU A 63 -5.37 0.37 10.39
C LEU A 63 -5.36 -0.16 11.83
N LYS A 64 -4.90 0.64 12.81
CA LYS A 64 -4.89 0.27 14.24
C LYS A 64 -6.28 -0.05 14.80
N ARG A 65 -7.35 0.48 14.21
CA ARG A 65 -8.73 0.16 14.61
C ARG A 65 -9.22 -1.16 14.00
N GLU A 66 -8.61 -1.60 12.93
CA GLU A 66 -9.01 -2.80 12.19
C GLU A 66 -8.19 -4.04 12.60
N ILE A 67 -6.92 -3.84 12.99
CA ILE A 67 -5.96 -4.90 13.29
C ILE A 67 -4.84 -4.39 14.20
N ASP A 68 -4.23 -5.25 14.99
CA ASP A 68 -2.92 -4.96 15.55
C ASP A 68 -1.91 -4.92 14.40
N LEU A 69 -1.18 -3.79 14.24
CA LEU A 69 -0.24 -3.64 13.15
C LEU A 69 0.83 -4.73 13.10
N LYS A 70 1.18 -5.31 14.24
CA LYS A 70 2.13 -6.42 14.35
C LYS A 70 1.64 -7.73 13.70
N GLU A 71 0.35 -7.82 13.40
CA GLU A 71 -0.24 -8.96 12.68
C GLU A 71 -0.10 -8.81 11.16
N ILE A 72 0.44 -7.68 10.67
CA ILE A 72 0.72 -7.48 9.24
C ILE A 72 2.02 -8.22 8.91
N ASP A 73 1.90 -9.35 8.24
CA ASP A 73 3.03 -10.21 7.86
C ASP A 73 3.82 -9.68 6.66
N ALA A 74 3.17 -8.90 5.79
CA ALA A 74 3.78 -8.34 4.60
C ALA A 74 3.06 -7.09 4.11
N ILE A 75 3.81 -6.20 3.45
CA ILE A 75 3.30 -5.07 2.69
C ILE A 75 3.62 -5.33 1.21
N VAL A 76 2.66 -5.13 0.32
CA VAL A 76 2.87 -5.16 -1.14
C VAL A 76 2.70 -3.74 -1.67
N MET A 77 3.73 -3.21 -2.30
CA MET A 77 3.66 -1.92 -3.00
C MET A 77 3.48 -2.17 -4.49
N GLN A 78 2.25 -1.97 -4.98
CA GLN A 78 1.92 -2.10 -6.40
C GLN A 78 2.33 -0.86 -7.17
N HIS A 79 2.19 0.31 -6.54
CA HIS A 79 2.48 1.61 -7.12
C HIS A 79 3.37 2.43 -6.18
N ASN A 80 4.45 3.01 -6.71
CA ASN A 80 5.47 3.65 -5.88
C ASN A 80 5.33 5.17 -5.78
N GLU A 81 4.38 5.77 -6.51
CA GLU A 81 4.13 7.20 -6.40
C GLU A 81 3.54 7.57 -5.03
N VAL A 82 3.70 8.85 -4.67
CA VAL A 82 3.40 9.34 -3.31
C VAL A 82 1.93 9.22 -2.91
N ASP A 83 1.02 9.11 -3.87
CA ASP A 83 -0.42 8.89 -3.62
C ASP A 83 -0.73 7.47 -3.15
N HIS A 84 0.20 6.52 -3.36
CA HIS A 84 0.12 5.14 -2.85
C HIS A 84 1.21 4.80 -1.84
N SER A 85 2.36 5.46 -1.88
CA SER A 85 3.47 5.18 -0.95
C SER A 85 3.60 6.19 0.20
N GLY A 86 2.85 7.29 0.16
CA GLY A 86 3.06 8.43 1.05
C GLY A 86 2.91 8.13 2.54
N ALA A 87 2.06 7.19 2.93
CA ALA A 87 1.90 6.80 4.33
C ALA A 87 2.87 5.67 4.77
N LEU A 88 3.68 5.13 3.85
CA LEU A 88 4.63 4.07 4.16
C LEU A 88 5.65 4.46 5.24
N PRO A 89 6.26 5.65 5.24
CA PRO A 89 7.18 6.05 6.32
C PRO A 89 6.55 6.02 7.71
N ALA A 90 5.33 6.54 7.86
CA ALA A 90 4.62 6.55 9.15
C ALA A 90 4.26 5.13 9.61
N LEU A 91 3.85 4.27 8.67
CA LEU A 91 3.58 2.87 8.96
C LEU A 91 4.83 2.11 9.39
N MET A 92 5.95 2.31 8.69
CA MET A 92 7.22 1.63 8.98
C MET A 92 7.88 2.10 10.29
N GLN A 93 7.47 3.22 10.87
CA GLN A 93 7.86 3.57 12.24
C GLN A 93 7.23 2.64 13.27
N GLU A 94 6.05 2.11 13.01
CA GLU A 94 5.30 1.22 13.89
C GLU A 94 5.71 -0.26 13.72
N ILE A 95 6.02 -0.67 12.48
CA ILE A 95 6.34 -2.05 12.10
C ILE A 95 7.61 -2.12 11.22
N PRO A 96 8.77 -1.68 11.74
CA PRO A 96 9.99 -1.47 10.95
C PRO A 96 10.55 -2.71 10.26
N ASP A 97 10.27 -3.89 10.78
CA ASP A 97 10.81 -5.17 10.29
C ASP A 97 9.91 -5.86 9.26
N THR A 98 8.70 -5.33 9.04
CA THR A 98 7.73 -5.95 8.12
C THR A 98 8.26 -5.91 6.69
N PRO A 99 8.30 -7.07 5.97
CA PRO A 99 8.80 -7.13 4.61
C PRO A 99 7.90 -6.38 3.63
N ILE A 100 8.53 -5.62 2.70
CA ILE A 100 7.88 -4.86 1.64
C ILE A 100 8.18 -5.52 0.30
N TYR A 101 7.16 -6.07 -0.33
CA TYR A 101 7.22 -6.73 -1.63
C TYR A 101 6.93 -5.72 -2.74
N CYS A 102 7.84 -5.54 -3.67
CA CYS A 102 7.65 -4.74 -4.89
C CYS A 102 8.66 -5.20 -5.95
N THR A 103 8.58 -4.67 -7.17
CA THR A 103 9.56 -4.99 -8.21
C THR A 103 10.95 -4.47 -7.84
N ALA A 104 12.00 -5.00 -8.47
CA ALA A 104 13.37 -4.51 -8.27
C ALA A 104 13.50 -3.01 -8.61
N ASN A 105 12.73 -2.52 -9.60
CA ASN A 105 12.66 -1.09 -9.91
C ASN A 105 11.93 -0.32 -8.80
N GLY A 106 10.85 -0.88 -8.26
CA GLY A 106 10.12 -0.31 -7.12
C GLY A 106 11.02 -0.12 -5.89
N VAL A 107 11.87 -1.10 -5.58
CA VAL A 107 12.87 -0.98 -4.50
C VAL A 107 13.78 0.23 -4.72
N LYS A 108 14.29 0.42 -5.95
CA LYS A 108 15.15 1.58 -6.27
C LYS A 108 14.42 2.90 -6.08
N ILE A 109 13.17 2.98 -6.54
CA ILE A 109 12.35 4.19 -6.43
C ILE A 109 12.07 4.52 -4.96
N LEU A 110 11.60 3.56 -4.17
CA LEU A 110 11.28 3.77 -2.75
C LEU A 110 12.52 4.13 -1.93
N LYS A 111 13.65 3.44 -2.14
CA LYS A 111 14.93 3.78 -1.50
C LYS A 111 15.40 5.18 -1.91
N GLY A 112 15.33 5.53 -3.18
CA GLY A 112 15.74 6.84 -3.69
C GLY A 112 14.87 7.98 -3.17
N HIS A 113 13.55 7.74 -3.01
CA HIS A 113 12.61 8.77 -2.56
C HIS A 113 12.64 8.96 -1.03
N TYR A 114 12.60 7.86 -0.27
CA TYR A 114 12.48 7.92 1.20
C TYR A 114 13.81 7.83 1.94
N HIS A 115 14.91 7.48 1.26
CA HIS A 115 16.23 7.31 1.86
C HIS A 115 16.22 6.34 3.06
N GLN A 116 15.40 5.29 2.98
CA GLN A 116 15.24 4.27 4.01
C GLN A 116 15.68 2.91 3.49
N ASP A 117 16.25 2.12 4.40
CA ASP A 117 16.70 0.75 4.10
C ASP A 117 15.79 -0.27 4.78
N TRP A 118 14.49 -0.18 4.46
CA TRP A 118 13.48 -1.12 4.97
C TRP A 118 13.70 -2.53 4.42
N ASN A 119 13.02 -3.51 4.99
CA ASN A 119 13.12 -4.92 4.58
C ASN A 119 12.45 -5.16 3.20
N PHE A 120 13.08 -4.72 2.13
CA PHE A 120 12.57 -4.89 0.77
C PHE A 120 12.78 -6.30 0.25
N VAL A 121 11.74 -6.89 -0.31
CA VAL A 121 11.74 -8.20 -0.99
C VAL A 121 11.39 -7.99 -2.46
N PRO A 122 12.38 -7.95 -3.37
CA PRO A 122 12.11 -7.77 -4.79
C PRO A 122 11.40 -8.99 -5.37
N VAL A 123 10.34 -8.74 -6.15
CA VAL A 123 9.55 -9.77 -6.84
C VAL A 123 9.44 -9.47 -8.33
N LYS A 124 9.11 -10.50 -9.10
CA LYS A 124 8.87 -10.45 -10.55
C LYS A 124 7.63 -11.25 -10.94
N THR A 125 7.19 -11.10 -12.18
CA THR A 125 6.07 -11.88 -12.72
C THR A 125 6.27 -13.37 -12.51
N GLY A 126 5.26 -14.01 -11.93
CA GLY A 126 5.24 -15.44 -11.62
C GLY A 126 5.68 -15.79 -10.20
N ASP A 127 6.32 -14.87 -9.46
CA ASP A 127 6.60 -15.08 -8.04
C ASP A 127 5.29 -15.13 -7.25
N THR A 128 5.29 -15.85 -6.14
CA THR A 128 4.10 -16.07 -5.32
C THR A 128 4.38 -15.85 -3.84
N LEU A 129 3.35 -15.41 -3.11
CA LEU A 129 3.33 -15.35 -1.65
C LEU A 129 2.15 -16.18 -1.14
N ASP A 130 2.44 -17.25 -0.40
CA ASP A 130 1.44 -18.11 0.23
C ASP A 130 0.91 -17.45 1.50
N LEU A 131 -0.42 -17.29 1.58
CA LEU A 131 -1.11 -16.73 2.72
C LEU A 131 -1.78 -17.79 3.60
N GLY A 132 -1.69 -19.07 3.22
CA GLY A 132 -2.28 -20.21 3.89
C GLY A 132 -3.41 -20.85 3.11
N GLU A 133 -4.57 -20.25 3.03
CA GLU A 133 -5.69 -20.73 2.19
C GLU A 133 -5.69 -20.10 0.80
N SER A 134 -5.12 -18.91 0.68
CA SER A 134 -4.97 -18.14 -0.54
C SER A 134 -3.52 -17.97 -0.92
N LYS A 135 -3.26 -17.58 -2.16
CA LYS A 135 -1.93 -17.29 -2.68
C LYS A 135 -1.98 -16.02 -3.51
N LEU A 136 -1.06 -15.10 -3.26
CA LEU A 136 -0.81 -13.96 -4.15
C LEU A 136 0.13 -14.40 -5.27
N THR A 137 -0.15 -13.97 -6.49
CA THR A 137 0.76 -14.10 -7.63
C THR A 137 1.11 -12.71 -8.12
N PHE A 138 2.40 -12.41 -8.23
CA PHE A 138 2.88 -11.11 -8.68
C PHE A 138 2.92 -11.05 -10.21
N ILE A 139 2.48 -9.92 -10.75
CA ILE A 139 2.52 -9.61 -12.19
C ILE A 139 3.08 -8.21 -12.34
N GLU A 140 4.20 -8.08 -13.04
CA GLU A 140 4.75 -6.78 -13.39
C GLU A 140 3.95 -6.16 -14.53
N ALA A 141 3.52 -4.91 -14.35
CA ALA A 141 2.79 -4.13 -15.34
C ALA A 141 3.44 -2.75 -15.51
N PRO A 142 4.69 -2.67 -15.99
CA PRO A 142 5.51 -1.47 -15.89
C PRO A 142 5.01 -0.29 -16.71
N MET A 143 4.19 -0.51 -17.74
CA MET A 143 3.62 0.57 -18.58
C MET A 143 2.30 1.13 -18.04
N LEU A 144 1.81 0.60 -16.93
CA LEU A 144 0.61 1.07 -16.22
C LEU A 144 0.98 1.77 -14.90
N HIS A 145 2.20 2.27 -14.81
CA HIS A 145 2.87 2.76 -13.61
C HIS A 145 3.21 1.65 -12.62
#